data_89a34483960107f9888761c570e71173
#
_entry.id   89a34483960107f9888761c570e71173
#
_cell.length_a   1.000
_cell.length_b   1.000
_cell.length_c   1.000
_cell.angle_alpha   90.00
_cell.angle_beta   90.00
_cell.angle_gamma   90.00
#
_symmetry.space_group_name_H-M   'P 1'
#
loop_
_entity.id
_entity.type
_entity.pdbx_description
1 polymer ?
#
loop_
_entity_poly.entity_id
_entity_poly.type
_entity_poly.pdbx_seq_one_letter_code
_entity_poly.pdbx_strand_id
1 'polypeptide(L)'
;QTGINGPYAYSLGKQTNPEYACRPTYHILMTDGIWNSDSASVGNADNTNIATLPDGKSYTAIAPYKDGASNTVADLAFNYWRQDARTNIDNKIKPFISAANPTDSTKEYWDPRNNPSTWQNMTTFTLGLGLTSSLTSPAWGGSTFEGDYGKLADGSIAWPAASADSANNVYDLWHAAINSRGEFFSAADPKSFTDALDEVLRSALEFIQKMNDAEVELMASASRL
;
A
#
# COMPACT_ATOMS: atom_id res chain seq x y z
N GLN A 1 6.59 -12.25 14.73
CA GLN A 1 6.39 -13.70 14.95
C GLN A 1 6.87 -14.47 13.74
N THR A 2 7.51 -15.60 13.94
CA THR A 2 8.06 -16.44 12.89
C THR A 2 7.72 -17.91 13.14
N GLY A 3 7.88 -18.76 12.11
CA GLY A 3 7.63 -20.19 12.21
C GLY A 3 6.18 -20.53 12.50
N ILE A 4 5.96 -21.47 13.41
CA ILE A 4 4.64 -22.09 13.66
C ILE A 4 3.53 -21.13 14.13
N ASN A 5 3.89 -19.96 14.64
CA ASN A 5 2.97 -18.93 15.13
C ASN A 5 3.03 -17.64 14.32
N GLY A 6 3.75 -17.64 13.20
CA GLY A 6 3.88 -16.50 12.31
C GLY A 6 2.69 -16.34 11.36
N PRO A 7 2.49 -15.15 10.77
CA PRO A 7 1.38 -14.89 9.84
C PRO A 7 1.47 -15.73 8.56
N TYR A 8 2.64 -16.26 8.23
CA TYR A 8 2.87 -17.10 7.05
C TYR A 8 2.74 -18.60 7.33
N ALA A 9 2.54 -19.03 8.57
CA ALA A 9 2.42 -20.43 8.93
C ALA A 9 1.24 -21.10 8.20
N TYR A 10 1.44 -22.30 7.68
CA TYR A 10 0.40 -23.07 7.00
C TYR A 10 -0.78 -23.38 7.94
N SER A 11 -0.47 -23.78 9.17
CA SER A 11 -1.47 -24.01 10.20
C SER A 11 -0.87 -23.63 11.55
N LEU A 12 -1.48 -22.68 12.24
CA LEU A 12 -0.96 -22.19 13.52
C LEU A 12 -0.74 -23.31 14.55
N GLY A 13 0.38 -23.24 15.26
CA GLY A 13 0.71 -24.16 16.34
C GLY A 13 1.26 -25.53 15.93
N LYS A 14 1.46 -25.82 14.63
CA LYS A 14 2.05 -27.10 14.19
C LYS A 14 3.54 -26.97 13.89
N GLN A 15 4.37 -27.77 14.52
CA GLN A 15 5.83 -27.71 14.42
C GLN A 15 6.39 -28.01 13.02
N THR A 16 5.68 -28.75 12.18
CA THR A 16 6.14 -29.21 10.87
C THR A 16 5.56 -28.42 9.70
N ASN A 17 5.01 -27.24 9.97
CA ASN A 17 4.38 -26.46 8.92
C ASN A 17 5.41 -25.74 8.05
N PRO A 18 5.32 -25.88 6.73
CA PRO A 18 5.92 -24.91 5.84
C PRO A 18 5.27 -23.54 6.03
N GLU A 19 6.03 -22.47 5.76
CA GLU A 19 5.46 -21.13 5.67
C GLU A 19 4.97 -20.88 4.24
N TYR A 20 3.84 -20.18 4.11
CA TYR A 20 3.33 -19.78 2.80
C TYR A 20 4.10 -18.59 2.26
N ALA A 21 4.98 -18.84 1.32
CA ALA A 21 5.77 -17.82 0.64
C ALA A 21 4.91 -16.89 -0.26
N CYS A 22 3.75 -17.34 -0.70
CA CYS A 22 2.85 -16.61 -1.59
C CYS A 22 1.75 -15.82 -0.86
N ARG A 23 1.73 -15.80 0.48
CA ARG A 23 0.67 -15.15 1.25
C ARG A 23 0.91 -13.64 1.34
N PRO A 24 0.02 -12.78 0.76
CA PRO A 24 0.09 -11.34 0.94
C PRO A 24 -0.33 -10.95 2.36
N THR A 25 0.14 -9.79 2.82
CA THR A 25 -0.25 -9.21 4.11
C THR A 25 -0.93 -7.87 3.88
N TYR A 26 -2.14 -7.74 4.41
CA TYR A 26 -2.94 -6.51 4.36
C TYR A 26 -3.10 -5.93 5.75
N HIS A 27 -3.02 -4.61 5.82
CA HIS A 27 -3.23 -3.83 7.02
C HIS A 27 -4.36 -2.82 6.76
N ILE A 28 -5.30 -2.70 7.68
CA ILE A 28 -6.35 -1.69 7.64
C ILE A 28 -6.12 -0.74 8.81
N LEU A 29 -5.77 0.50 8.49
CA LEU A 29 -5.60 1.57 9.46
C LEU A 29 -6.83 2.47 9.48
N MET A 30 -7.56 2.47 10.58
CA MET A 30 -8.72 3.34 10.78
C MET A 30 -8.43 4.35 11.88
N THR A 31 -8.70 5.62 11.61
CA THR A 31 -8.45 6.71 12.56
C THR A 31 -9.33 7.92 12.25
N ASP A 32 -9.52 8.80 13.23
CA ASP A 32 -10.08 10.14 13.04
C ASP A 32 -9.11 11.10 12.30
N GLY A 33 -7.92 10.60 11.94
CA GLY A 33 -6.96 11.28 11.09
C GLY A 33 -6.12 12.37 11.75
N ILE A 34 -6.30 12.65 13.04
CA ILE A 34 -5.49 13.63 13.77
C ILE A 34 -4.77 12.93 14.91
N TRP A 35 -3.43 12.87 14.83
CA TRP A 35 -2.60 12.37 15.92
C TRP A 35 -1.89 13.51 16.67
N ASN A 36 -1.63 13.29 17.97
CA ASN A 36 -1.09 14.28 18.87
C ASN A 36 0.43 14.21 19.02
N SER A 37 1.03 13.09 18.67
CA SER A 37 2.48 12.90 18.70
C SER A 37 2.90 11.85 17.69
N ASP A 38 4.12 11.94 17.22
CA ASP A 38 4.76 10.86 16.47
C ASP A 38 5.81 10.17 17.34
N SER A 39 6.05 8.89 17.04
CA SER A 39 7.13 8.12 17.62
C SER A 39 7.85 7.28 16.54
N ALA A 40 7.53 7.49 15.28
CA ALA A 40 8.19 6.83 14.17
C ALA A 40 9.65 7.30 14.06
N SER A 41 10.53 6.39 13.68
CA SER A 41 11.96 6.67 13.49
C SER A 41 12.45 5.98 12.23
N VAL A 42 11.78 6.28 11.10
CA VAL A 42 12.14 5.72 9.78
C VAL A 42 12.77 6.76 8.85
N GLY A 43 12.83 8.02 9.30
CA GLY A 43 13.29 9.15 8.50
C GLY A 43 12.29 9.51 7.41
N ASN A 44 12.75 10.15 6.35
CA ASN A 44 11.99 10.39 5.13
C ASN A 44 12.22 9.21 4.18
N ALA A 45 11.47 8.13 4.41
CA ALA A 45 11.71 6.84 3.76
C ALA A 45 11.35 6.85 2.27
N ASP A 46 10.27 7.56 1.92
CA ASP A 46 9.76 7.64 0.56
C ASP A 46 10.50 8.68 -0.32
N ASN A 47 11.23 9.61 0.30
CA ASN A 47 12.12 10.55 -0.41
C ASN A 47 13.60 10.11 -0.37
N THR A 48 13.86 8.88 0.03
CA THR A 48 15.22 8.32 0.09
C THR A 48 15.42 7.31 -1.05
N ASN A 49 16.42 7.55 -1.91
CA ASN A 49 16.76 6.62 -2.99
C ASN A 49 17.21 5.26 -2.44
N ILE A 50 16.79 4.19 -3.09
CA ILE A 50 17.12 2.81 -2.73
C ILE A 50 17.86 2.17 -3.90
N ALA A 51 19.08 1.74 -3.68
CA ALA A 51 19.91 1.14 -4.72
C ALA A 51 19.35 -0.22 -5.19
N THR A 52 18.80 -1.01 -4.25
CA THR A 52 18.31 -2.36 -4.55
C THR A 52 17.12 -2.72 -3.67
N LEU A 53 15.96 -2.92 -4.30
CA LEU A 53 14.78 -3.54 -3.71
C LEU A 53 14.91 -5.06 -3.70
N PRO A 54 14.06 -5.82 -2.98
CA PRO A 54 14.15 -7.28 -2.92
C PRO A 54 14.06 -8.00 -4.27
N ASP A 55 13.50 -7.37 -5.31
CA ASP A 55 13.47 -7.89 -6.69
C ASP A 55 14.65 -7.43 -7.55
N GLY A 56 15.61 -6.72 -6.97
CA GLY A 56 16.80 -6.20 -7.66
C GLY A 56 16.62 -4.87 -8.36
N LYS A 57 15.41 -4.28 -8.36
CA LYS A 57 15.16 -2.95 -8.94
C LYS A 57 15.63 -1.84 -7.98
N SER A 58 15.83 -0.64 -8.52
CA SER A 58 16.14 0.55 -7.74
C SER A 58 14.92 1.47 -7.62
N TYR A 59 14.84 2.20 -6.52
CA TYR A 59 13.90 3.30 -6.34
C TYR A 59 14.64 4.63 -6.39
N THR A 60 14.18 5.53 -7.22
CA THR A 60 14.54 6.95 -7.18
C THR A 60 13.32 7.72 -6.70
N ALA A 61 13.50 8.59 -5.71
CA ALA A 61 12.40 9.32 -5.10
C ALA A 61 11.59 10.13 -6.14
N ILE A 62 10.38 9.68 -6.42
CA ILE A 62 9.47 10.21 -7.43
C ILE A 62 8.08 10.49 -6.86
N ALA A 63 7.35 11.43 -7.46
CA ALA A 63 5.93 11.60 -7.23
C ALA A 63 5.15 10.37 -7.74
N PRO A 64 4.04 10.00 -7.12
CA PRO A 64 3.42 10.61 -5.94
C PRO A 64 3.95 10.10 -4.60
N TYR A 65 4.99 9.26 -4.58
CA TYR A 65 5.46 8.59 -3.36
C TYR A 65 6.19 9.53 -2.41
N LYS A 66 7.00 10.44 -2.94
CA LYS A 66 7.86 11.31 -2.12
C LYS A 66 7.17 12.53 -1.59
N ASP A 67 7.54 12.93 -0.39
CA ASP A 67 7.25 14.25 0.15
C ASP A 67 8.44 14.88 0.88
N GLY A 68 8.21 16.00 1.57
CA GLY A 68 9.25 16.72 2.33
C GLY A 68 9.22 16.44 3.84
N ALA A 69 8.24 15.69 4.34
CA ALA A 69 8.10 15.36 5.75
C ALA A 69 8.94 14.14 6.12
N SER A 70 9.08 13.84 7.39
CA SER A 70 9.82 12.67 7.88
C SER A 70 9.07 12.02 9.02
N ASN A 71 9.19 10.71 9.15
CA ASN A 71 8.55 9.94 10.21
C ASN A 71 7.02 9.99 10.18
N THR A 72 6.44 10.16 9.00
CA THR A 72 5.00 10.17 8.76
C THR A 72 4.43 8.75 8.66
N VAL A 73 3.11 8.63 8.60
CA VAL A 73 2.46 7.33 8.35
C VAL A 73 2.77 6.86 6.92
N ALA A 74 2.91 7.79 5.97
CA ALA A 74 3.33 7.49 4.60
C ALA A 74 4.75 6.92 4.54
N ASP A 75 5.70 7.49 5.30
CA ASP A 75 7.05 6.93 5.44
C ASP A 75 7.04 5.52 6.01
N LEU A 76 6.25 5.28 7.06
CA LEU A 76 6.09 3.95 7.66
C LEU A 76 5.51 2.96 6.64
N ALA A 77 4.45 3.33 5.94
CA ALA A 77 3.81 2.49 4.93
C ALA A 77 4.78 2.13 3.80
N PHE A 78 5.51 3.12 3.27
CA PHE A 78 6.55 2.89 2.28
C PHE A 78 7.67 1.99 2.79
N ASN A 79 8.13 2.21 4.02
CA ASN A 79 9.20 1.44 4.64
C ASN A 79 8.84 -0.05 4.79
N TYR A 80 7.60 -0.36 5.17
CA TYR A 80 7.13 -1.74 5.29
C TYR A 80 6.70 -2.37 3.95
N TRP A 81 6.46 -1.58 2.92
CA TRP A 81 6.28 -2.09 1.57
C TRP A 81 7.61 -2.44 0.90
N ARG A 82 8.63 -1.56 1.00
CA ARG A 82 9.90 -1.71 0.29
C ARG A 82 10.82 -2.81 0.82
N GLN A 83 10.55 -3.34 2.00
CA GLN A 83 11.38 -4.33 2.67
C GLN A 83 10.75 -5.72 2.61
N ASP A 84 11.60 -6.73 2.41
CA ASP A 84 11.19 -8.10 2.62
C ASP A 84 11.11 -8.41 4.11
N ALA A 85 9.88 -8.60 4.61
CA ALA A 85 9.62 -8.92 6.02
C ALA A 85 10.07 -10.35 6.39
N ARG A 86 10.36 -11.20 5.42
CA ARG A 86 10.66 -12.62 5.62
C ARG A 86 11.77 -13.14 4.70
N THR A 87 12.96 -12.58 4.82
CA THR A 87 14.15 -12.91 4.00
C THR A 87 14.57 -14.39 3.99
N ASN A 88 13.97 -15.22 4.83
CA ASN A 88 14.25 -16.67 4.93
C ASN A 88 13.22 -17.55 4.23
N ILE A 89 12.22 -16.97 3.56
CA ILE A 89 11.30 -17.68 2.67
C ILE A 89 11.37 -17.07 1.28
N ASP A 90 10.98 -17.85 0.28
CA ASP A 90 11.05 -17.41 -1.12
C ASP A 90 10.13 -16.21 -1.39
N ASN A 91 10.52 -15.32 -2.29
CA ASN A 91 9.71 -14.21 -2.78
C ASN A 91 8.68 -14.72 -3.83
N LYS A 92 7.55 -15.22 -3.37
CA LYS A 92 6.51 -15.85 -4.20
C LYS A 92 5.14 -15.17 -4.09
N ILE A 93 5.08 -13.96 -3.57
CA ILE A 93 3.84 -13.16 -3.66
C ILE A 93 3.61 -12.84 -5.14
N LYS A 94 2.37 -13.00 -5.60
CA LYS A 94 2.01 -12.64 -6.97
C LYS A 94 1.83 -11.14 -7.08
N PRO A 95 2.43 -10.50 -8.09
CA PRO A 95 2.16 -9.10 -8.40
C PRO A 95 0.68 -8.88 -8.74
N PHE A 96 0.14 -7.77 -8.29
CA PHE A 96 -1.17 -7.26 -8.67
C PHE A 96 -0.99 -6.12 -9.67
N ILE A 97 -1.42 -6.31 -10.92
CA ILE A 97 -1.33 -5.30 -11.98
C ILE A 97 -2.73 -4.92 -12.43
N SER A 98 -3.16 -3.73 -12.02
CA SER A 98 -4.46 -3.13 -12.37
C SER A 98 -4.33 -2.15 -13.55
N ALA A 99 -3.18 -1.47 -13.63
CA ALA A 99 -2.87 -0.48 -14.66
C ALA A 99 -1.69 -0.97 -15.50
N ALA A 100 -1.97 -1.83 -16.47
CA ALA A 100 -0.94 -2.35 -17.37
C ALA A 100 -0.41 -1.25 -18.31
N ASN A 101 0.89 -1.25 -18.54
CA ASN A 101 1.54 -0.37 -19.51
C ASN A 101 2.50 -1.21 -20.40
N PRO A 102 1.98 -1.79 -21.50
CA PRO A 102 2.77 -2.70 -22.35
C PRO A 102 3.94 -2.02 -23.07
N THR A 103 3.98 -0.69 -23.11
CA THR A 103 5.03 0.08 -23.78
C THR A 103 6.09 0.64 -22.83
N ASP A 104 5.81 0.69 -21.53
CA ASP A 104 6.73 1.23 -20.52
C ASP A 104 6.59 0.46 -19.19
N SER A 105 7.40 -0.57 -19.06
CA SER A 105 7.42 -1.41 -17.85
C SER A 105 7.89 -0.66 -16.60
N THR A 106 8.62 0.45 -16.75
CA THR A 106 9.03 1.29 -15.62
C THR A 106 7.84 2.08 -15.08
N LYS A 107 7.04 2.64 -15.99
CA LYS A 107 5.79 3.31 -15.58
C LYS A 107 4.79 2.34 -15.00
N GLU A 108 4.65 1.13 -15.55
CA GLU A 108 3.80 0.10 -14.98
C GLU A 108 4.23 -0.26 -13.56
N TYR A 109 5.52 -0.48 -13.35
CA TYR A 109 6.08 -0.84 -12.03
C TYR A 109 5.82 0.23 -10.97
N TRP A 110 5.96 1.51 -11.34
CA TRP A 110 5.81 2.64 -10.42
C TRP A 110 4.41 3.26 -10.45
N ASP A 111 3.44 2.68 -11.15
CA ASP A 111 2.03 3.09 -11.04
C ASP A 111 1.48 2.63 -9.67
N PRO A 112 0.99 3.53 -8.80
CA PRO A 112 0.56 3.12 -7.46
C PRO A 112 -0.71 2.26 -7.44
N ARG A 113 -1.42 2.15 -8.56
CA ARG A 113 -2.52 1.18 -8.75
C ARG A 113 -2.02 -0.26 -8.88
N ASN A 114 -0.73 -0.43 -9.08
CA ASN A 114 -0.07 -1.72 -9.20
C ASN A 114 0.74 -2.05 -7.96
N ASN A 115 0.70 -3.30 -7.52
CA ASN A 115 1.66 -3.82 -6.55
C ASN A 115 2.56 -4.86 -7.23
N PRO A 116 3.75 -4.45 -7.72
CA PRO A 116 4.66 -5.33 -8.45
C PRO A 116 5.49 -6.24 -7.55
N SER A 117 5.37 -6.10 -6.22
CA SER A 117 6.21 -6.81 -5.26
C SER A 117 5.97 -8.32 -5.28
N THR A 118 7.06 -9.08 -5.26
CA THR A 118 7.03 -10.54 -5.10
C THR A 118 7.46 -10.97 -3.70
N TRP A 119 8.01 -10.07 -2.90
CA TRP A 119 8.48 -10.29 -1.53
C TRP A 119 7.39 -10.06 -0.49
N GLN A 120 7.57 -10.59 0.71
CA GLN A 120 6.65 -10.41 1.83
C GLN A 120 6.72 -8.98 2.35
N ASN A 121 5.72 -8.20 2.00
CA ASN A 121 5.56 -6.81 2.39
C ASN A 121 4.18 -6.57 3.03
N MET A 122 3.88 -5.33 3.40
CA MET A 122 2.60 -4.93 3.95
C MET A 122 1.94 -3.89 3.03
N THR A 123 0.78 -4.24 2.49
CA THR A 123 -0.12 -3.31 1.80
C THR A 123 -1.10 -2.72 2.82
N THR A 124 -1.17 -1.39 2.90
CA THR A 124 -2.00 -0.70 3.88
C THR A 124 -3.17 0.01 3.20
N PHE A 125 -4.38 -0.37 3.61
CA PHE A 125 -5.60 0.39 3.35
C PHE A 125 -5.82 1.36 4.50
N THR A 126 -6.19 2.60 4.19
CA THR A 126 -6.42 3.62 5.23
C THR A 126 -7.83 4.16 5.17
N LEU A 127 -8.44 4.38 6.32
CA LEU A 127 -9.80 4.92 6.46
C LEU A 127 -9.79 6.09 7.44
N GLY A 128 -10.00 7.31 6.92
CA GLY A 128 -10.16 8.52 7.71
C GLY A 128 -11.62 8.75 8.14
N LEU A 129 -11.85 9.03 9.42
CA LEU A 129 -13.17 9.22 10.00
C LEU A 129 -13.43 10.70 10.31
N GLY A 130 -14.53 11.27 9.79
CA GLY A 130 -14.99 12.61 10.13
C GLY A 130 -14.26 13.78 9.49
N LEU A 131 -13.21 13.53 8.67
CA LEU A 131 -12.36 14.59 8.10
C LEU A 131 -12.47 14.75 6.59
N THR A 132 -13.50 14.18 5.95
CA THR A 132 -13.70 14.29 4.49
C THR A 132 -13.76 15.75 4.02
N SER A 133 -14.35 16.65 4.81
CA SER A 133 -14.42 18.07 4.50
C SER A 133 -13.07 18.80 4.52
N SER A 134 -12.03 18.22 5.12
CA SER A 134 -10.67 18.76 5.15
C SER A 134 -9.87 18.45 3.89
N LEU A 135 -10.32 17.51 3.06
CA LEU A 135 -9.65 17.05 1.84
C LEU A 135 -9.96 17.96 0.63
N THR A 136 -9.59 19.23 0.73
CA THR A 136 -9.92 20.26 -0.26
C THR A 136 -8.75 20.75 -1.09
N SER A 137 -7.52 20.62 -0.59
CA SER A 137 -6.32 21.06 -1.31
C SER A 137 -5.08 20.25 -0.84
N PRO A 138 -4.73 19.21 -1.53
CA PRO A 138 -5.33 18.58 -2.72
C PRO A 138 -6.78 18.14 -2.51
N ALA A 139 -7.62 18.32 -3.53
CA ALA A 139 -9.01 17.87 -3.46
C ALA A 139 -9.10 16.36 -3.67
N TRP A 140 -9.72 15.65 -2.72
CA TRP A 140 -10.03 14.22 -2.88
C TRP A 140 -11.35 14.07 -3.67
N GLY A 141 -11.35 13.20 -4.67
CA GLY A 141 -12.48 13.04 -5.60
C GLY A 141 -13.46 11.93 -5.24
N GLY A 142 -13.32 11.30 -4.06
CA GLY A 142 -14.19 10.19 -3.63
C GLY A 142 -13.51 8.82 -3.71
N SER A 143 -12.41 8.70 -4.47
CA SER A 143 -11.55 7.53 -4.49
C SER A 143 -10.07 7.91 -4.45
N THR A 144 -9.20 6.94 -4.19
CA THR A 144 -7.75 7.14 -4.05
C THR A 144 -7.10 7.81 -5.26
N PHE A 145 -7.60 7.55 -6.45
CA PHE A 145 -6.98 7.97 -7.72
C PHE A 145 -7.78 9.04 -8.46
N GLU A 146 -8.68 9.74 -7.76
CA GLU A 146 -9.51 10.82 -8.30
C GLU A 146 -9.18 12.19 -7.70
N GLY A 147 -9.90 13.23 -8.16
CA GLY A 147 -9.67 14.60 -7.73
C GLY A 147 -8.32 15.13 -8.18
N ASP A 148 -7.56 15.71 -7.26
CA ASP A 148 -6.22 16.26 -7.56
C ASP A 148 -5.10 15.20 -7.57
N TYR A 149 -5.45 13.90 -7.49
CA TYR A 149 -4.45 12.82 -7.56
C TYR A 149 -3.53 12.96 -8.80
N GLY A 150 -4.07 13.32 -9.95
CA GLY A 150 -3.26 13.53 -11.16
C GLY A 150 -2.13 14.55 -10.99
N LYS A 151 -2.39 15.63 -10.25
CA LYS A 151 -1.40 16.67 -9.94
C LYS A 151 -0.37 16.23 -8.89
N LEU A 152 -0.78 15.35 -7.96
CA LEU A 152 0.15 14.69 -7.04
C LEU A 152 1.04 13.71 -7.78
N ALA A 153 0.47 12.95 -8.73
CA ALA A 153 1.17 11.94 -9.50
C ALA A 153 2.21 12.52 -10.47
N ASP A 154 1.96 13.67 -11.05
CA ASP A 154 2.90 14.36 -11.93
C ASP A 154 3.86 15.30 -11.19
N GLY A 155 3.64 15.49 -9.85
CA GLY A 155 4.46 16.34 -8.99
C GLY A 155 4.21 17.84 -9.16
N SER A 156 3.13 18.27 -9.84
CA SER A 156 2.78 19.70 -9.98
C SER A 156 2.26 20.30 -8.68
N ILE A 157 1.76 19.45 -7.77
CA ILE A 157 1.50 19.82 -6.38
C ILE A 157 2.17 18.82 -5.44
N ALA A 158 2.50 19.26 -4.23
CA ALA A 158 3.09 18.43 -3.19
C ALA A 158 2.05 17.97 -2.17
N TRP A 159 2.34 16.86 -1.47
CA TRP A 159 1.58 16.47 -0.30
C TRP A 159 1.68 17.54 0.80
N PRO A 160 0.57 17.88 1.47
CA PRO A 160 0.60 18.75 2.66
C PRO A 160 1.40 18.09 3.78
N ALA A 161 2.30 18.84 4.42
CA ALA A 161 3.12 18.29 5.49
C ALA A 161 2.25 17.87 6.69
N ALA A 162 2.38 16.63 7.09
CA ALA A 162 1.78 16.09 8.30
C ALA A 162 2.57 16.56 9.54
N SER A 163 1.88 16.81 10.63
CA SER A 163 2.48 17.17 11.94
C SER A 163 1.50 16.93 13.07
N ALA A 164 1.99 16.89 14.32
CA ALA A 164 1.13 16.72 15.48
C ALA A 164 -0.02 17.76 15.48
N ASP A 165 -1.22 17.33 15.84
CA ASP A 165 -2.45 18.11 15.93
C ASP A 165 -2.87 18.84 14.63
N SER A 166 -2.42 18.38 13.47
CA SER A 166 -2.71 18.98 12.17
C SER A 166 -3.83 18.27 11.41
N ALA A 167 -4.74 19.05 10.81
CA ALA A 167 -5.73 18.54 9.87
C ALA A 167 -5.07 17.95 8.59
N ASN A 168 -3.81 18.29 8.31
CA ASN A 168 -3.07 17.70 7.20
C ASN A 168 -2.80 16.19 7.37
N ASN A 169 -2.96 15.67 8.59
CA ASN A 169 -2.75 14.25 8.86
C ASN A 169 -3.68 13.34 8.07
N VAL A 170 -4.84 13.84 7.64
CA VAL A 170 -5.74 13.08 6.75
C VAL A 170 -5.13 12.86 5.37
N TYR A 171 -4.31 13.79 4.88
CA TYR A 171 -3.57 13.63 3.63
C TYR A 171 -2.45 12.59 3.76
N ASP A 172 -1.85 12.48 4.94
CA ASP A 172 -0.84 11.46 5.21
C ASP A 172 -1.44 10.04 5.20
N LEU A 173 -2.72 9.88 5.57
CA LEU A 173 -3.43 8.61 5.39
C LEU A 173 -3.60 8.27 3.91
N TRP A 174 -3.97 9.25 3.08
CA TRP A 174 -4.07 9.05 1.63
C TRP A 174 -2.71 8.72 1.01
N HIS A 175 -1.68 9.47 1.41
CA HIS A 175 -0.31 9.23 0.98
C HIS A 175 0.21 7.84 1.42
N ALA A 176 -0.06 7.42 2.66
CA ALA A 176 0.32 6.11 3.18
C ALA A 176 -0.29 4.94 2.40
N ALA A 177 -1.56 5.07 2.01
CA ALA A 177 -2.21 4.08 1.16
C ALA A 177 -1.49 3.94 -0.19
N ILE A 178 -1.20 5.06 -0.87
CA ILE A 178 -0.45 5.10 -2.13
C ILE A 178 0.95 4.49 -1.95
N ASN A 179 1.66 4.86 -0.90
CA ASN A 179 3.03 4.43 -0.62
C ASN A 179 3.16 2.92 -0.39
N SER A 180 2.12 2.29 0.12
CA SER A 180 2.07 0.84 0.34
C SER A 180 1.26 0.06 -0.70
N ARG A 181 0.83 0.71 -1.79
CA ARG A 181 0.04 0.07 -2.86
C ARG A 181 -1.36 -0.37 -2.43
N GLY A 182 -1.94 0.29 -1.45
CA GLY A 182 -3.32 0.13 -1.01
C GLY A 182 -4.21 1.27 -1.48
N GLU A 183 -5.35 1.43 -0.80
CA GLU A 183 -6.33 2.45 -1.12
C GLU A 183 -6.74 3.25 0.11
N PHE A 184 -7.06 4.53 -0.10
CA PHE A 184 -7.55 5.45 0.91
C PHE A 184 -9.06 5.63 0.81
N PHE A 185 -9.72 5.58 1.94
CA PHE A 185 -11.16 5.81 2.09
C PHE A 185 -11.40 6.90 3.12
N SER A 186 -12.49 7.64 2.96
CA SER A 186 -12.89 8.66 3.92
C SER A 186 -14.38 8.56 4.20
N ALA A 187 -14.76 8.61 5.47
CA ALA A 187 -16.14 8.51 5.93
C ALA A 187 -16.51 9.70 6.81
N ALA A 188 -17.57 10.42 6.44
CA ALA A 188 -18.05 11.60 7.16
C ALA A 188 -19.12 11.28 8.22
N ASP A 189 -19.78 10.13 8.11
CA ASP A 189 -20.90 9.72 8.96
C ASP A 189 -20.95 8.18 9.09
N PRO A 190 -21.79 7.62 10.00
CA PRO A 190 -21.85 6.18 10.22
C PRO A 190 -22.24 5.35 9.01
N LYS A 191 -23.05 5.91 8.08
CA LYS A 191 -23.42 5.19 6.87
C LYS A 191 -22.25 5.13 5.90
N SER A 192 -21.60 6.26 5.63
CA SER A 192 -20.40 6.32 4.79
C SER A 192 -19.24 5.51 5.38
N PHE A 193 -19.18 5.36 6.71
CA PHE A 193 -18.23 4.45 7.35
C PHE A 193 -18.48 2.99 6.99
N THR A 194 -19.75 2.54 7.05
CA THR A 194 -20.09 1.15 6.68
C THR A 194 -19.80 0.91 5.20
N ASP A 195 -20.21 1.84 4.35
CA ASP A 195 -19.97 1.77 2.90
C ASP A 195 -18.45 1.73 2.60
N ALA A 196 -17.65 2.56 3.27
CA ALA A 196 -16.19 2.59 3.11
C ALA A 196 -15.52 1.30 3.62
N LEU A 197 -15.98 0.73 4.73
CA LEU A 197 -15.45 -0.54 5.24
C LEU A 197 -15.74 -1.70 4.29
N ASP A 198 -16.96 -1.76 3.74
CA ASP A 198 -17.32 -2.75 2.72
C ASP A 198 -16.45 -2.59 1.48
N GLU A 199 -16.14 -1.36 1.07
CA GLU A 199 -15.24 -1.06 -0.05
C GLU A 199 -13.81 -1.54 0.22
N VAL A 200 -13.25 -1.26 1.40
CA VAL A 200 -11.92 -1.75 1.83
C VAL A 200 -11.87 -3.28 1.74
N LEU A 201 -12.87 -3.95 2.28
CA LEU A 201 -12.92 -5.42 2.28
C LEU A 201 -13.06 -5.96 0.84
N ARG A 202 -13.86 -5.32 0.00
CA ARG A 202 -14.03 -5.70 -1.40
C ARG A 202 -12.74 -5.49 -2.19
N SER A 203 -12.08 -4.36 -2.03
CA SER A 203 -10.78 -4.10 -2.66
C SER A 203 -9.74 -5.13 -2.26
N ALA A 204 -9.62 -5.43 -0.96
CA ALA A 204 -8.69 -6.47 -0.49
C ALA A 204 -9.02 -7.85 -1.07
N LEU A 205 -10.30 -8.21 -1.18
CA LEU A 205 -10.74 -9.47 -1.79
C LEU A 205 -10.48 -9.50 -3.30
N GLU A 206 -10.67 -8.39 -4.01
CA GLU A 206 -10.37 -8.27 -5.44
C GLU A 206 -8.87 -8.46 -5.72
N PHE A 207 -8.00 -7.90 -4.89
CA PHE A 207 -6.56 -8.16 -4.94
C PHE A 207 -6.25 -9.66 -4.84
N ILE A 208 -6.85 -10.34 -3.86
CA ILE A 208 -6.68 -11.79 -3.67
C ILE A 208 -7.22 -12.58 -4.86
N GLN A 209 -8.38 -12.22 -5.37
CA GLN A 209 -9.04 -12.92 -6.47
C GLN A 209 -8.26 -12.79 -7.77
N LYS A 210 -7.85 -11.57 -8.16
CA LYS A 210 -7.01 -11.35 -9.36
C LYS A 210 -5.69 -12.10 -9.30
N MET A 211 -5.10 -12.24 -8.12
CA MET A 211 -3.91 -13.07 -7.94
C MET A 211 -4.19 -14.56 -8.18
N ASN A 212 -5.36 -15.06 -7.76
CA ASN A 212 -5.75 -16.45 -7.98
C ASN A 212 -6.11 -16.73 -9.46
N ASP A 213 -6.82 -15.81 -10.12
CA ASP A 213 -7.21 -15.94 -11.53
C ASP A 213 -5.98 -16.04 -12.44
N ALA A 214 -4.95 -15.24 -12.19
CA ALA A 214 -3.68 -15.31 -12.89
C ALA A 214 -2.98 -16.69 -12.73
N GLU A 215 -3.20 -17.39 -11.61
CA GLU A 215 -2.68 -18.74 -11.39
C GLU A 215 -3.40 -19.79 -12.25
N VAL A 216 -4.71 -19.68 -12.34
CA VAL A 216 -5.53 -20.57 -13.18
C VAL A 216 -5.16 -20.39 -14.65
N GLU A 217 -4.95 -19.17 -15.13
CA GLU A 217 -4.53 -18.92 -16.51
C GLU A 217 -3.12 -19.47 -16.80
N LEU A 218 -2.19 -19.33 -15.87
CA LEU A 218 -0.83 -19.86 -16.01
C LEU A 218 -0.83 -21.39 -16.07
N MET A 219 -1.61 -22.04 -15.21
CA MET A 219 -1.77 -23.50 -15.22
C MET A 219 -2.46 -23.99 -16.50
N ALA A 220 -3.49 -23.28 -16.98
CA ALA A 220 -4.16 -23.58 -18.22
C ALA A 220 -3.26 -23.41 -19.46
N SER A 221 -2.34 -22.45 -19.43
CA SER A 221 -1.34 -22.25 -20.51
C SER A 221 -0.25 -23.34 -20.48
N ALA A 222 0.23 -23.72 -19.29
CA ALA A 222 1.23 -24.77 -19.12
C ALA A 222 0.72 -26.18 -19.49
N SER A 223 -0.60 -26.41 -19.37
CA SER A 223 -1.21 -27.70 -19.76
C SER A 223 -1.47 -27.85 -21.26
N ARG A 224 -1.19 -26.79 -22.06
CA ARG A 224 -1.33 -26.80 -23.54
C ARG A 224 0.00 -26.94 -24.28
N LEU A 225 1.10 -27.07 -23.57
CA LEU A 225 2.45 -27.40 -24.07
C LEU A 225 2.78 -28.88 -23.84
#